data_91a872bbf56142a8cbabee19865178ba
#
_entry.id   91a872bbf56142a8cbabee19865178ba
#
_cell.length_a   1.000
_cell.length_b   1.000
_cell.length_c   1.000
_cell.angle_alpha   90.00
_cell.angle_beta   90.00
_cell.angle_gamma   90.00
#
_symmetry.space_group_name_H-M   'P 1'
#
loop_
_entity.id
_entity.type
_entity.pdbx_description
1 polymer ?
#
loop_
_entity_poly.entity_id
_entity_poly.type
_entity_poly.pdbx_seq_one_letter_code
_entity_poly.pdbx_strand_id
1 'polypeptide(L)' 'MKRAVILFAEGYETVEALLVVDLLRRGGVEVTMASITEDEFVRSSHGVNVEMDAVLGEVDVLDYDA' A
#
# COMPACT_ATOMS: atom_id res chain seq x y z
N MET A 1 -1.84 -1.39 -18.77
CA MET A 1 -1.10 -0.83 -17.61
C MET A 1 -0.99 -1.88 -16.53
N LYS A 2 0.18 -2.06 -15.97
CA LYS A 2 0.37 -3.00 -14.87
C LYS A 2 -0.22 -2.42 -13.59
N ARG A 3 -0.83 -3.28 -12.81
CA ARG A 3 -1.46 -2.93 -11.54
C ARG A 3 -0.85 -3.77 -10.41
N ALA A 4 -0.48 -3.11 -9.33
CA ALA A 4 0.08 -3.77 -8.16
C ALA A 4 -0.66 -3.33 -6.89
N VAL A 5 -0.77 -4.23 -5.94
CA VAL A 5 -1.29 -3.91 -4.61
C VAL A 5 -0.20 -4.20 -3.59
N ILE A 6 -0.01 -3.28 -2.65
CA ILE A 6 0.93 -3.46 -1.55
C ILE A 6 0.12 -3.45 -0.26
N LEU A 7 0.29 -4.50 0.54
CA LEU A 7 -0.44 -4.65 1.80
C LEU A 7 0.38 -4.06 2.94
N PHE A 8 -0.24 -3.18 3.70
CA PHE A 8 0.41 -2.50 4.81
C PHE A 8 -0.16 -2.98 6.15
N ALA A 9 0.75 -3.31 7.06
CA ALA A 9 0.43 -3.66 8.44
C ALA A 9 1.10 -2.68 9.39
N GLU A 10 0.54 -2.52 10.58
CA GLU A 10 1.15 -1.68 11.63
C GLU A 10 2.62 -2.06 11.83
N GLY A 11 3.47 -1.05 11.93
CA GLY A 11 4.90 -1.27 12.17
C GLY A 11 5.73 -1.48 10.93
N TYR A 12 5.16 -1.26 9.73
CA TYR A 12 5.94 -1.38 8.50
C TYR A 12 7.08 -0.36 8.45
N GLU A 13 8.15 -0.69 7.70
CA GLU A 13 9.29 0.22 7.55
C GLU A 13 8.89 1.39 6.65
N THR A 14 8.92 2.61 7.22
CA THR A 14 8.40 3.82 6.57
C THR A 14 9.03 4.07 5.20
N VAL A 15 10.36 4.14 5.17
CA VAL A 15 11.08 4.53 3.95
C VAL A 15 11.01 3.43 2.91
N GLU A 16 11.28 2.18 3.30
CA GLU A 16 11.32 1.08 2.34
C GLU A 16 9.98 0.86 1.65
N ALA A 17 8.89 0.86 2.43
CA ALA A 17 7.56 0.61 1.87
C ALA A 17 7.09 1.74 0.98
N LEU A 18 7.21 2.99 1.45
CA LEU A 18 6.72 4.14 0.69
C LEU A 18 7.62 4.46 -0.50
N LEU A 19 8.91 4.18 -0.41
CA LEU A 19 9.81 4.35 -1.53
C LEU A 19 9.43 3.42 -2.69
N VAL A 20 9.08 2.17 -2.39
CA VAL A 20 8.64 1.22 -3.41
C VAL A 20 7.38 1.74 -4.11
N VAL A 21 6.40 2.24 -3.35
CA VAL A 21 5.19 2.84 -3.93
C VAL A 21 5.54 3.98 -4.86
N ASP A 22 6.39 4.90 -4.39
CA ASP A 22 6.78 6.07 -5.17
C ASP A 22 7.49 5.67 -6.47
N LEU A 23 8.46 4.77 -6.39
CA LEU A 23 9.21 4.34 -7.56
C LEU A 23 8.33 3.61 -8.58
N LEU A 24 7.43 2.75 -8.12
CA LEU A 24 6.55 2.04 -9.03
C LEU A 24 5.58 3.00 -9.73
N ARG A 25 5.02 3.96 -9.00
CA ARG A 25 4.13 4.95 -9.58
C ARG A 25 4.86 5.82 -10.61
N ARG A 26 6.09 6.21 -10.32
CA ARG A 26 6.93 6.96 -11.27
C ARG A 26 7.21 6.15 -12.52
N GLY A 27 7.33 4.84 -12.39
CA GLY A 27 7.55 3.92 -13.50
C GLY A 27 6.30 3.57 -14.29
N GLY A 28 5.17 4.15 -13.95
CA GLY A 28 3.91 3.93 -14.69
C GLY A 28 3.09 2.75 -14.20
N VAL A 29 3.44 2.16 -13.05
CA VAL A 29 2.64 1.10 -12.45
C VAL A 29 1.52 1.71 -11.62
N GLU A 30 0.30 1.22 -11.80
CA GLU A 30 -0.82 1.62 -10.96
C GLU A 30 -0.75 0.85 -9.63
N VAL A 31 -0.41 1.56 -8.55
CA VAL A 31 -0.20 0.95 -7.25
C VAL A 31 -1.32 1.33 -6.29
N THR A 32 -1.92 0.33 -5.67
CA THR A 32 -2.89 0.51 -4.58
C THR A 32 -2.22 0.15 -3.26
N MET A 33 -2.24 1.09 -2.31
CA MET A 33 -1.82 0.81 -0.94
C MET A 33 -3.05 0.35 -0.17
N ALA A 34 -3.01 -0.86 0.38
CA ALA A 34 -4.14 -1.42 1.10
C ALA A 34 -3.77 -1.79 2.52
N SER A 35 -4.62 -1.37 3.47
CA SER A 35 -4.48 -1.78 4.87
C SER A 35 -4.96 -3.21 5.03
N ILE A 36 -4.25 -4.02 5.81
CA ILE A 36 -4.70 -5.40 6.09
C ILE A 36 -5.81 -5.45 7.13
N THR A 37 -6.15 -4.29 7.74
CA THR A 37 -7.24 -4.17 8.71
C THR A 37 -8.39 -3.37 8.10
N GLU A 38 -9.42 -3.12 8.89
CA GLU A 38 -10.55 -2.27 8.47
C GLU A 38 -10.22 -0.78 8.60
N ASP A 39 -9.11 -0.44 9.25
CA ASP A 39 -8.69 0.94 9.43
C ASP A 39 -7.88 1.38 8.20
N GLU A 40 -8.31 2.46 7.55
CA GLU A 40 -7.62 2.97 6.37
C GLU A 40 -6.33 3.73 6.70
N PHE A 41 -6.06 3.98 7.98
CA PHE A 41 -4.80 4.57 8.43
C PHE A 41 -3.92 3.49 9.01
N VAL A 42 -2.67 3.42 8.56
CA VAL A 42 -1.69 2.47 9.05
C VAL A 42 -0.44 3.22 9.52
N ARG A 43 -0.01 2.93 10.73
CA ARG A 43 1.15 3.60 11.33
C ARG A 43 2.42 2.81 11.08
N SER A 44 3.45 3.50 10.58
CA SER A 44 4.76 2.89 10.36
C SER A 44 5.51 2.65 11.69
N SER A 45 6.64 1.98 11.61
CA SER A 45 7.50 1.68 12.77
C SER A 45 7.99 2.93 13.50
N HIS A 46 8.05 4.06 12.81
CA HIS A 46 8.50 5.33 13.38
C HIS A 46 7.34 6.30 13.62
N GLY A 47 6.13 5.78 13.74
CA GLY A 47 4.98 6.58 14.13
C GLY A 47 4.37 7.46 13.05
N VAL A 48 4.72 7.25 11.78
CA VAL A 48 4.12 8.00 10.67
C VAL A 48 2.78 7.37 10.32
N ASN A 49 1.71 8.15 10.48
CA ASN A 49 0.36 7.68 10.19
C ASN A 49 0.02 8.01 8.74
N VAL A 50 -0.21 6.98 7.93
CA VAL A 50 -0.42 7.14 6.49
C VAL A 50 -1.79 6.60 6.11
N GLU A 51 -2.51 7.40 5.35
CA GLU A 51 -3.80 6.98 4.81
C GLU A 51 -3.58 6.06 3.61
N MET A 52 -4.22 4.89 3.65
CA MET A 52 -4.18 3.93 2.55
C MET A 52 -5.23 4.27 1.50
N ASP A 53 -5.03 3.76 0.29
CA ASP A 53 -6.01 3.94 -0.79
C ASP A 53 -7.27 3.11 -0.55
N ALA A 54 -7.11 1.97 0.12
CA ALA A 54 -8.22 1.05 0.39
C ALA A 54 -7.90 0.18 1.60
N VAL A 55 -8.91 -0.54 2.09
CA VAL A 55 -8.70 -1.62 3.06
C VAL A 55 -8.80 -2.96 2.32
N LEU A 56 -8.16 -4.00 2.85
CA LEU A 56 -8.07 -5.30 2.18
C LEU A 56 -9.44 -5.87 1.79
N GLY A 57 -10.44 -5.66 2.64
CA GLY A 57 -11.80 -6.15 2.37
C GLY A 57 -12.45 -5.53 1.14
N GLU A 58 -11.94 -4.40 0.66
CA GLU A 58 -12.44 -3.71 -0.53
C GLU A 58 -11.64 -4.04 -1.79
N VAL A 59 -10.56 -4.82 -1.65
CA VAL A 59 -9.63 -5.11 -2.74
C VAL A 59 -9.82 -6.52 -3.23
N ASP A 60 -9.98 -6.69 -4.55
CA ASP A 60 -9.93 -8.01 -5.16
C ASP A 60 -8.52 -8.22 -5.68
N VAL A 61 -7.75 -9.06 -4.98
CA VAL A 61 -6.34 -9.31 -5.33
C VAL A 61 -6.18 -9.92 -6.72
N LEU A 62 -7.23 -10.55 -7.25
CA LEU A 62 -7.17 -11.11 -8.59
C LEU A 62 -7.21 -10.05 -9.68
N ASP A 63 -7.55 -8.81 -9.35
CA ASP A 63 -7.54 -7.69 -10.29
C ASP A 63 -6.14 -7.12 -10.52
N TYR A 64 -5.14 -7.62 -9.79
CA TYR A 64 -3.78 -7.08 -9.81
C TYR A 64 -2.80 -8.06 -10.44
N ASP A 65 -1.77 -7.52 -11.08
CA ASP A 65 -0.69 -8.31 -11.67
C ASP A 65 0.32 -8.76 -10.60
N ALA A 66 0.42 -7.99 -9.53
CA ALA A 66 1.35 -8.30 -8.44
C ALA A 66 0.83 -7.77 -7.11
#